data_816c44c197850e9ca226fa77b3985d15
#
_entry.id   816c44c197850e9ca226fa77b3985d15
#
_cell.length_a   1.000
_cell.length_b   1.000
_cell.length_c   1.000
_cell.angle_alpha   90.00
_cell.angle_beta   90.00
_cell.angle_gamma   90.00
#
_symmetry.space_group_name_H-M   'P 1'
#
loop_
_entity.id
_entity.type
_entity.pdbx_description
1 polymer ?
#
loop_
_entity_poly.entity_id
_entity_poly.type
_entity_poly.pdbx_seq_one_letter_code
_entity_poly.pdbx_strand_id
1 'polypeptide(L)'
;KFEEAGRENPYWNGYSCEDKPISYLEGKTTYTDVLNENGYRCALAGKWHLGDSVCPQHGFSKWYTIGLGGCDYFHPDIVENGNIKVLHEQYVTEVIANKAIEYLNEFQHQEEPFYLSVHFTAPHAPWGEGQHPKKWMDYYENCDFQSIPDEADHPDLTTGPVFGTEKRKENLRGYFAAISAMDEQIGRILDTLEANGLRENTLVVYTADNGMSMGHHGVWGKGNGTFPFNMYETSVKVPFLMSLPGVIPQGKQEEAILSAYDIFPTLLELCKLDRKECEKLPGRSFAYLLRGEKEQKKRDEEIVVFDEYGPVRMIRNQDWKYIHRYPYGPHELYDLAKDPEEKENLYGQEAYEKIAVEMRRKLNEWFDKYVDERTDGIKEGVTGLGQMCRSGIYSEKMNTYYCEK
;
A
#
# COMPACT_ATOMS: atom_id res chain seq x y z
N LYS A 1 -12.55 -16.37 22.51
CA LYS A 1 -12.16 -15.02 23.06
C LYS A 1 -13.12 -13.92 22.60
N PHE A 2 -13.58 -13.94 21.35
CA PHE A 2 -14.49 -12.91 20.81
C PHE A 2 -15.93 -13.15 21.23
N GLU A 3 -16.39 -14.40 21.23
CA GLU A 3 -17.67 -14.78 21.83
C GLU A 3 -17.73 -14.40 23.31
N GLU A 4 -16.62 -14.56 24.06
CA GLU A 4 -16.50 -14.13 25.44
C GLU A 4 -16.64 -12.63 25.63
N ALA A 5 -16.31 -11.83 24.61
CA ALA A 5 -16.45 -10.37 24.59
C ALA A 5 -17.82 -9.89 24.09
N GLY A 6 -18.72 -10.80 23.66
CA GLY A 6 -20.05 -10.47 23.15
C GLY A 6 -20.04 -9.70 21.83
N ARG A 7 -19.01 -9.86 21.02
CA ARG A 7 -18.87 -9.20 19.72
C ARG A 7 -19.30 -10.11 18.59
N GLU A 8 -20.19 -9.65 17.74
CA GLU A 8 -20.64 -10.38 16.56
C GLU A 8 -19.55 -10.54 15.49
N ASN A 9 -18.68 -9.52 15.36
CA ASN A 9 -17.52 -9.56 14.49
C ASN A 9 -16.22 -9.44 15.32
N PRO A 10 -15.42 -10.51 15.41
CA PRO A 10 -14.19 -10.51 16.20
C PRO A 10 -13.08 -9.59 15.67
N TYR A 11 -13.15 -9.18 14.39
CA TYR A 11 -12.23 -8.25 13.76
C TYR A 11 -12.79 -6.83 13.70
N TRP A 12 -13.97 -6.62 14.24
CA TRP A 12 -14.38 -5.28 14.58
C TRP A 12 -13.41 -4.74 15.64
N ASN A 13 -12.68 -3.82 15.21
CA ASN A 13 -11.62 -3.23 15.96
C ASN A 13 -12.21 -2.47 17.18
N GLY A 14 -11.86 -2.91 18.39
CA GLY A 14 -12.28 -2.25 19.62
C GLY A 14 -11.68 -0.86 19.81
N TYR A 15 -10.84 -0.43 18.90
CA TYR A 15 -10.32 0.94 18.80
C TYR A 15 -11.17 1.81 17.86
N SER A 16 -12.05 1.21 17.06
CA SER A 16 -12.98 1.98 16.25
C SER A 16 -13.87 2.85 17.14
N CYS A 17 -14.10 4.09 16.73
CA CYS A 17 -15.04 4.98 17.39
C CYS A 17 -16.50 4.66 17.02
N GLU A 18 -16.76 3.70 16.15
CA GLU A 18 -18.08 3.23 15.75
C GLU A 18 -18.46 1.92 16.43
N ASP A 19 -19.76 1.70 16.59
CA ASP A 19 -20.33 0.50 17.23
C ASP A 19 -20.41 -0.70 16.28
N LYS A 20 -19.98 -0.55 15.03
CA LYS A 20 -19.98 -1.58 13.99
C LYS A 20 -18.71 -1.52 13.14
N PRO A 21 -18.36 -2.59 12.43
CA PRO A 21 -17.27 -2.58 11.46
C PRO A 21 -17.45 -1.47 10.42
N ILE A 22 -16.36 -0.81 10.05
CA ILE A 22 -16.36 0.24 9.04
C ILE A 22 -16.07 -0.38 7.68
N SER A 23 -16.84 -0.01 6.66
CA SER A 23 -16.55 -0.28 5.26
C SER A 23 -16.12 1.04 4.60
N TYR A 24 -14.81 1.29 4.56
CA TYR A 24 -14.27 2.60 4.11
C TYR A 24 -14.58 2.92 2.64
N LEU A 25 -14.80 1.91 1.84
CA LEU A 25 -15.11 2.06 0.41
C LEU A 25 -16.63 2.06 0.13
N GLU A 26 -17.49 2.03 1.17
CA GLU A 26 -18.94 2.03 0.99
C GLU A 26 -19.39 3.22 0.11
N GLY A 27 -20.20 2.93 -0.91
CA GLY A 27 -20.69 3.92 -1.88
C GLY A 27 -19.65 4.41 -2.89
N LYS A 28 -18.48 3.78 -2.94
CA LYS A 28 -17.47 4.02 -3.98
C LYS A 28 -17.47 2.86 -4.98
N THR A 29 -17.27 3.16 -6.26
CA THR A 29 -17.05 2.14 -7.28
C THR A 29 -15.54 1.86 -7.37
N THR A 30 -15.16 0.60 -7.24
CA THR A 30 -13.78 0.16 -7.40
C THR A 30 -13.57 -0.51 -8.76
N TYR A 31 -12.31 -0.69 -9.17
CA TYR A 31 -12.04 -1.43 -10.41
C TYR A 31 -12.50 -2.90 -10.34
N THR A 32 -12.55 -3.49 -9.14
CA THR A 32 -13.04 -4.86 -8.94
C THR A 32 -14.54 -4.96 -9.09
N ASP A 33 -15.30 -3.90 -8.73
CA ASP A 33 -16.74 -3.83 -9.05
C ASP A 33 -16.95 -3.83 -10.56
N VAL A 34 -16.23 -2.96 -11.28
CA VAL A 34 -16.33 -2.88 -12.74
C VAL A 34 -15.92 -4.20 -13.42
N LEU A 35 -14.85 -4.83 -12.95
CA LEU A 35 -14.43 -6.13 -13.47
C LEU A 35 -15.52 -7.20 -13.25
N ASN A 36 -16.08 -7.28 -12.04
CA ASN A 36 -17.14 -8.24 -11.72
C ASN A 36 -18.40 -8.01 -12.56
N GLU A 37 -18.85 -6.78 -12.72
CA GLU A 37 -19.98 -6.41 -13.57
C GLU A 37 -19.77 -6.78 -15.05
N ASN A 38 -18.51 -6.88 -15.48
CA ASN A 38 -18.13 -7.31 -16.82
C ASN A 38 -17.71 -8.78 -16.92
N GLY A 39 -18.17 -9.60 -15.96
CA GLY A 39 -18.06 -11.05 -16.01
C GLY A 39 -16.74 -11.62 -15.49
N TYR A 40 -15.86 -10.81 -14.88
CA TYR A 40 -14.68 -11.33 -14.22
C TYR A 40 -15.04 -11.98 -12.88
N ARG A 41 -14.42 -13.09 -12.58
CA ARG A 41 -14.45 -13.69 -11.25
C ARG A 41 -13.36 -13.09 -10.40
N CYS A 42 -13.74 -12.31 -9.40
CA CYS A 42 -12.82 -11.63 -8.52
C CYS A 42 -12.61 -12.43 -7.23
N ALA A 43 -11.33 -12.72 -6.92
CA ALA A 43 -10.91 -13.42 -5.72
C ALA A 43 -9.85 -12.64 -4.96
N LEU A 44 -9.89 -12.74 -3.63
CA LEU A 44 -8.88 -12.15 -2.74
C LEU A 44 -8.34 -13.23 -1.81
N ALA A 45 -7.02 -13.32 -1.71
CA ALA A 45 -6.29 -14.12 -0.74
C ALA A 45 -5.28 -13.25 0.03
N GLY A 46 -5.47 -13.07 1.34
CA GLY A 46 -4.53 -12.37 2.20
C GLY A 46 -5.09 -11.12 2.89
N LYS A 47 -4.25 -10.13 3.11
CA LYS A 47 -4.59 -8.94 3.89
C LYS A 47 -5.69 -8.10 3.25
N TRP A 48 -6.73 -7.78 4.03
CA TRP A 48 -7.64 -6.69 3.76
C TRP A 48 -7.51 -5.66 4.88
N HIS A 49 -7.21 -4.44 4.55
CA HIS A 49 -6.97 -3.38 5.55
C HIS A 49 -7.80 -2.11 5.27
N LEU A 50 -8.99 -2.32 4.68
CA LEU A 50 -9.94 -1.25 4.36
C LEU A 50 -11.26 -1.45 5.12
N GLY A 51 -11.15 -1.70 6.42
CA GLY A 51 -12.28 -1.90 7.31
C GLY A 51 -12.65 -3.36 7.53
N ASP A 52 -13.94 -3.71 7.43
CA ASP A 52 -14.44 -5.05 7.69
C ASP A 52 -13.75 -6.10 6.82
N SER A 53 -13.06 -7.05 7.46
CA SER A 53 -12.37 -8.16 6.80
C SER A 53 -13.20 -9.44 6.75
N VAL A 54 -14.37 -9.47 7.38
CA VAL A 54 -15.19 -10.70 7.50
C VAL A 54 -16.06 -10.92 6.28
N CYS A 55 -16.63 -9.87 5.74
CA CYS A 55 -17.54 -9.96 4.60
C CYS A 55 -16.85 -9.58 3.29
N PRO A 56 -17.08 -10.32 2.18
CA PRO A 56 -16.64 -9.93 0.86
C PRO A 56 -17.13 -8.53 0.50
N GLN A 57 -16.28 -7.74 -0.14
CA GLN A 57 -16.57 -6.36 -0.55
C GLN A 57 -16.24 -6.16 -2.03
N HIS A 58 -16.85 -5.17 -2.65
CA HIS A 58 -16.43 -4.62 -3.94
C HIS A 58 -16.15 -5.63 -5.06
N GLY A 59 -17.18 -6.37 -5.47
CA GLY A 59 -17.10 -7.30 -6.58
C GLY A 59 -16.37 -8.61 -6.30
N PHE A 60 -15.75 -8.77 -5.13
CA PHE A 60 -15.11 -10.03 -4.75
C PHE A 60 -16.15 -11.10 -4.42
N SER A 61 -16.08 -12.24 -5.10
CA SER A 61 -16.93 -13.42 -4.87
C SER A 61 -16.22 -14.54 -4.08
N LYS A 62 -14.88 -14.50 -4.07
CA LYS A 62 -14.04 -15.40 -3.28
C LYS A 62 -13.22 -14.57 -2.31
N TRP A 63 -13.31 -14.94 -1.02
CA TRP A 63 -12.80 -14.10 0.05
C TRP A 63 -12.09 -14.94 1.10
N TYR A 64 -10.78 -14.78 1.17
CA TYR A 64 -9.92 -15.43 2.15
C TYR A 64 -8.97 -14.39 2.71
N THR A 65 -9.23 -13.93 3.93
CA THR A 65 -8.48 -12.81 4.50
C THR A 65 -7.85 -13.15 5.83
N ILE A 66 -6.82 -12.38 6.21
CA ILE A 66 -6.41 -12.29 7.61
C ILE A 66 -7.34 -11.34 8.35
N GLY A 67 -7.59 -11.60 9.64
CA GLY A 67 -8.59 -10.86 10.40
C GLY A 67 -8.27 -9.39 10.64
N LEU A 68 -7.01 -9.07 10.83
CA LEU A 68 -6.52 -7.72 11.10
C LEU A 68 -5.48 -7.28 10.05
N GLY A 69 -5.05 -6.03 10.11
CA GLY A 69 -4.02 -5.50 9.23
C GLY A 69 -2.62 -6.10 9.41
N GLY A 70 -2.41 -6.88 10.45
CA GLY A 70 -1.21 -7.67 10.74
C GLY A 70 -1.57 -8.87 11.59
N CYS A 71 -0.68 -9.86 11.67
CA CYS A 71 -0.87 -11.07 12.47
C CYS A 71 0.46 -11.63 12.93
N ASP A 72 0.41 -12.56 13.88
CA ASP A 72 1.53 -13.49 14.11
C ASP A 72 1.71 -14.36 12.88
N TYR A 73 2.96 -14.55 12.44
CA TYR A 73 3.22 -15.24 11.18
C TYR A 73 2.91 -16.75 11.21
N PHE A 74 2.95 -17.38 12.38
CA PHE A 74 2.66 -18.82 12.53
C PHE A 74 1.31 -19.12 13.19
N HIS A 75 0.64 -18.07 13.71
CA HIS A 75 -0.67 -18.20 14.34
C HIS A 75 -1.66 -17.16 13.80
N PRO A 76 -1.86 -17.08 12.46
CA PRO A 76 -2.75 -16.08 11.89
C PRO A 76 -4.22 -16.39 12.16
N ASP A 77 -4.96 -15.32 12.38
CA ASP A 77 -6.42 -15.34 12.31
C ASP A 77 -6.85 -15.29 10.86
N ILE A 78 -7.56 -16.29 10.38
CA ILE A 78 -8.06 -16.38 9.01
C ILE A 78 -9.57 -16.28 8.96
N VAL A 79 -10.07 -15.51 8.00
CA VAL A 79 -11.48 -15.43 7.65
C VAL A 79 -11.70 -16.10 6.30
N GLU A 80 -12.55 -17.10 6.27
CA GLU A 80 -12.97 -17.81 5.07
C GLU A 80 -14.48 -17.98 5.05
N ASN A 81 -15.15 -17.41 4.02
CA ASN A 81 -16.61 -17.46 3.87
C ASN A 81 -17.37 -17.00 5.12
N GLY A 82 -16.92 -15.92 5.75
CA GLY A 82 -17.48 -15.39 6.98
C GLY A 82 -17.16 -16.19 8.25
N ASN A 83 -16.46 -17.31 8.12
CA ASN A 83 -16.02 -18.12 9.26
C ASN A 83 -14.60 -17.71 9.66
N ILE A 84 -14.38 -17.62 10.95
CA ILE A 84 -13.13 -17.18 11.53
C ILE A 84 -12.46 -18.38 12.20
N LYS A 85 -11.19 -18.58 11.91
CA LYS A 85 -10.38 -19.62 12.56
C LYS A 85 -8.97 -19.10 12.82
N VAL A 86 -8.40 -19.47 13.97
CA VAL A 86 -6.97 -19.30 14.25
C VAL A 86 -6.25 -20.53 13.71
N LEU A 87 -5.23 -20.32 12.89
CA LEU A 87 -4.33 -21.38 12.48
C LEU A 87 -3.18 -21.46 13.48
N HIS A 88 -2.64 -22.64 13.68
CA HIS A 88 -1.54 -22.89 14.60
C HIS A 88 -0.38 -23.52 13.84
N GLU A 89 0.82 -22.99 14.06
CA GLU A 89 2.07 -23.47 13.45
C GLU A 89 2.01 -23.51 11.91
N GLN A 90 1.23 -22.60 11.31
CA GLN A 90 1.13 -22.45 9.85
C GLN A 90 1.58 -21.07 9.43
N TYR A 91 2.61 -21.02 8.61
CA TYR A 91 3.20 -19.77 8.15
C TYR A 91 2.24 -19.01 7.22
N VAL A 92 1.79 -17.84 7.63
CA VAL A 92 0.72 -17.09 6.93
C VAL A 92 1.02 -16.82 5.46
N THR A 93 2.29 -16.57 5.10
CA THR A 93 2.70 -16.35 3.71
C THR A 93 2.46 -17.59 2.84
N GLU A 94 2.73 -18.79 3.36
CA GLU A 94 2.42 -20.05 2.67
C GLU A 94 0.90 -20.29 2.61
N VAL A 95 0.19 -20.00 3.69
CA VAL A 95 -1.28 -20.15 3.76
C VAL A 95 -1.96 -19.29 2.69
N ILE A 96 -1.54 -18.03 2.53
CA ILE A 96 -2.05 -17.11 1.50
C ILE A 96 -1.73 -17.65 0.10
N ALA A 97 -0.49 -18.08 -0.14
CA ALA A 97 -0.08 -18.63 -1.44
C ALA A 97 -0.85 -19.92 -1.79
N ASN A 98 -1.03 -20.81 -0.83
CA ASN A 98 -1.81 -22.05 -1.02
C ASN A 98 -3.26 -21.74 -1.43
N LYS A 99 -3.89 -20.73 -0.83
CA LYS A 99 -5.23 -20.29 -1.22
C LYS A 99 -5.25 -19.66 -2.61
N ALA A 100 -4.27 -18.85 -2.96
CA ALA A 100 -4.13 -18.30 -4.31
C ALA A 100 -3.98 -19.42 -5.36
N ILE A 101 -3.17 -20.44 -5.08
CA ILE A 101 -2.98 -21.62 -5.93
C ILE A 101 -4.29 -22.41 -6.05
N GLU A 102 -5.03 -22.59 -4.95
CA GLU A 102 -6.36 -23.23 -4.98
C GLU A 102 -7.30 -22.50 -5.95
N TYR A 103 -7.37 -21.17 -5.86
CA TYR A 103 -8.20 -20.35 -6.77
C TYR A 103 -7.74 -20.45 -8.23
N LEU A 104 -6.45 -20.44 -8.51
CA LEU A 104 -5.92 -20.63 -9.88
C LEU A 104 -6.30 -22.00 -10.44
N ASN A 105 -6.25 -23.04 -9.63
CA ASN A 105 -6.65 -24.40 -10.03
C ASN A 105 -8.16 -24.50 -10.30
N GLU A 106 -8.98 -23.71 -9.63
CA GLU A 106 -10.40 -23.62 -9.96
C GLU A 106 -10.63 -22.82 -11.25
N PHE A 107 -9.96 -21.67 -11.41
CA PHE A 107 -10.15 -20.78 -12.55
C PHE A 107 -9.74 -21.41 -13.89
N GLN A 108 -8.75 -22.30 -13.91
CA GLN A 108 -8.34 -22.97 -15.16
C GLN A 108 -9.46 -23.78 -15.84
N HIS A 109 -10.50 -24.15 -15.10
CA HIS A 109 -11.63 -24.94 -15.59
C HIS A 109 -12.86 -24.10 -15.94
N GLN A 110 -12.73 -22.77 -15.95
CA GLN A 110 -13.82 -21.84 -16.16
C GLN A 110 -13.59 -21.04 -17.45
N GLU A 111 -14.69 -20.65 -18.09
CA GLU A 111 -14.63 -19.83 -19.30
C GLU A 111 -14.51 -18.33 -18.99
N GLU A 112 -14.99 -17.92 -17.82
CA GLU A 112 -14.97 -16.53 -17.40
C GLU A 112 -13.54 -16.08 -17.05
N PRO A 113 -13.16 -14.84 -17.40
CA PRO A 113 -11.89 -14.29 -16.98
C PRO A 113 -11.85 -14.09 -15.45
N PHE A 114 -10.66 -14.09 -14.89
CA PHE A 114 -10.48 -13.89 -13.45
C PHE A 114 -9.64 -12.65 -13.12
N TYR A 115 -9.87 -12.15 -11.92
CA TYR A 115 -9.00 -11.23 -11.20
C TYR A 115 -8.64 -11.85 -9.85
N LEU A 116 -7.37 -11.96 -9.55
CA LEU A 116 -6.88 -12.52 -8.29
C LEU A 116 -5.96 -11.52 -7.58
N SER A 117 -6.40 -11.03 -6.44
CA SER A 117 -5.58 -10.25 -5.51
C SER A 117 -4.90 -11.19 -4.52
N VAL A 118 -3.57 -11.16 -4.45
CA VAL A 118 -2.78 -11.89 -3.46
C VAL A 118 -2.05 -10.87 -2.59
N HIS A 119 -2.54 -10.70 -1.37
CA HIS A 119 -2.07 -9.65 -0.47
C HIS A 119 -1.29 -10.27 0.69
N PHE A 120 0.01 -10.45 0.51
CA PHE A 120 0.88 -10.93 1.57
C PHE A 120 0.99 -9.93 2.72
N THR A 121 1.11 -10.44 3.95
CA THR A 121 1.50 -9.61 5.11
C THR A 121 2.99 -9.28 5.04
N ALA A 122 3.80 -10.22 4.56
CA ALA A 122 5.23 -10.01 4.35
C ALA A 122 5.51 -8.84 3.40
N PRO A 123 6.55 -8.02 3.67
CA PRO A 123 7.50 -8.12 4.77
C PRO A 123 7.16 -7.26 6.02
N HIS A 124 5.88 -7.00 6.30
CA HIS A 124 5.46 -6.24 7.49
C HIS A 124 5.95 -6.92 8.79
N ALA A 125 6.17 -6.13 9.85
CA ALA A 125 6.47 -6.68 11.18
C ALA A 125 5.35 -7.66 11.65
N PRO A 126 5.68 -8.58 12.60
CA PRO A 126 6.89 -8.71 13.42
C PRO A 126 8.04 -9.44 12.72
N TRP A 127 9.30 -9.07 13.08
CA TRP A 127 10.52 -9.61 12.47
C TRP A 127 11.38 -10.45 13.44
N GLY A 128 10.95 -10.59 14.68
CA GLY A 128 11.68 -11.28 15.71
C GLY A 128 11.89 -12.76 15.42
N GLU A 129 12.73 -13.39 16.26
CA GLU A 129 12.96 -14.82 16.19
C GLU A 129 11.66 -15.62 16.35
N GLY A 130 11.50 -16.69 15.57
CA GLY A 130 10.27 -17.49 15.56
C GLY A 130 9.15 -16.96 14.68
N GLN A 131 9.29 -15.77 14.05
CA GLN A 131 8.27 -15.21 13.17
C GLN A 131 8.42 -15.62 11.70
N HIS A 132 9.62 -16.09 11.30
CA HIS A 132 9.90 -16.48 9.92
C HIS A 132 10.55 -17.85 9.84
N PRO A 133 10.46 -18.54 8.65
CA PRO A 133 11.01 -19.87 8.48
C PRO A 133 12.50 -19.93 8.81
N LYS A 134 12.88 -20.92 9.63
CA LYS A 134 14.24 -21.08 10.12
C LYS A 134 15.28 -21.07 9.01
N LYS A 135 14.99 -21.70 7.83
CA LYS A 135 15.90 -21.71 6.69
C LYS A 135 16.32 -20.32 6.23
N TRP A 136 15.39 -19.36 6.21
CA TRP A 136 15.67 -17.99 5.80
C TRP A 136 16.29 -17.17 6.92
N MET A 137 15.89 -17.40 8.18
CA MET A 137 16.54 -16.80 9.34
C MET A 137 18.01 -17.22 9.41
N ASP A 138 18.34 -18.50 9.22
CA ASP A 138 19.71 -19.00 9.22
C ASP A 138 20.52 -18.46 8.01
N TYR A 139 19.88 -18.31 6.85
CA TYR A 139 20.54 -17.75 5.65
C TYR A 139 21.07 -16.34 5.89
N TYR A 140 20.33 -15.51 6.63
CA TYR A 140 20.70 -14.13 6.93
C TYR A 140 21.44 -13.95 8.28
N GLU A 141 21.79 -15.01 8.98
CA GLU A 141 22.41 -14.94 10.32
C GLU A 141 23.71 -14.12 10.33
N ASN A 142 24.55 -14.31 9.31
CA ASN A 142 25.84 -13.65 9.18
C ASN A 142 25.85 -12.53 8.13
N CYS A 143 24.69 -12.07 7.69
CA CYS A 143 24.59 -10.95 6.75
C CYS A 143 24.90 -9.64 7.47
N ASP A 144 25.69 -8.78 6.83
CA ASP A 144 26.04 -7.45 7.33
C ASP A 144 25.11 -6.34 6.84
N PHE A 145 24.15 -6.67 5.95
CA PHE A 145 23.13 -5.77 5.42
C PHE A 145 23.68 -4.45 4.87
N GLN A 146 24.78 -4.48 4.15
CA GLN A 146 25.47 -3.30 3.60
C GLN A 146 24.58 -2.41 2.72
N SER A 147 23.50 -2.95 2.16
CA SER A 147 22.54 -2.19 1.36
C SER A 147 21.59 -1.31 2.18
N ILE A 148 21.58 -1.47 3.50
CA ILE A 148 20.72 -0.73 4.41
C ILE A 148 21.57 0.21 5.25
N PRO A 149 21.34 1.53 5.19
CA PRO A 149 22.11 2.50 5.95
C PRO A 149 21.87 2.34 7.45
N ASP A 150 22.89 2.66 8.24
CA ASP A 150 22.82 2.74 9.69
C ASP A 150 22.97 4.20 10.12
N GLU A 151 21.92 4.97 9.93
CA GLU A 151 21.87 6.39 10.24
C GLU A 151 21.39 6.60 11.68
N ALA A 152 21.84 7.68 12.30
CA ALA A 152 21.36 8.06 13.63
C ALA A 152 19.85 8.23 13.64
N ASP A 153 19.21 7.85 14.74
CA ASP A 153 17.75 7.92 14.88
C ASP A 153 17.22 9.32 14.54
N HIS A 154 16.14 9.36 13.76
CA HIS A 154 15.46 10.59 13.41
C HIS A 154 14.96 11.30 14.68
N PRO A 155 15.11 12.65 14.80
CA PRO A 155 14.70 13.38 16.00
C PRO A 155 13.22 13.20 16.35
N ASP A 156 12.38 13.01 15.34
CA ASP A 156 10.94 12.86 15.49
C ASP A 156 10.48 11.38 15.38
N LEU A 157 11.38 10.42 15.60
CA LEU A 157 11.08 9.00 15.52
C LEU A 157 10.01 8.57 16.53
N THR A 158 8.98 7.84 16.06
CA THR A 158 7.87 7.35 16.91
C THR A 158 8.05 5.92 17.40
N THR A 159 8.92 5.14 16.76
CA THR A 159 9.09 3.70 17.01
C THR A 159 10.17 3.36 18.04
N GLY A 160 10.76 4.34 18.68
CA GLY A 160 11.87 4.18 19.63
C GLY A 160 13.22 3.92 18.95
N PRO A 161 14.32 4.12 19.66
CA PRO A 161 15.67 4.09 19.11
C PRO A 161 16.04 2.69 18.62
N VAL A 162 16.61 2.61 17.43
CA VAL A 162 17.07 1.36 16.80
C VAL A 162 18.53 1.44 16.36
N PHE A 163 19.03 2.66 16.11
CA PHE A 163 20.41 2.89 15.69
C PHE A 163 21.42 2.19 16.58
N GLY A 164 22.39 1.50 15.96
CA GLY A 164 23.50 0.85 16.66
C GLY A 164 23.11 -0.27 17.65
N THR A 165 21.87 -0.78 17.60
CA THR A 165 21.39 -1.78 18.53
C THR A 165 21.42 -3.21 17.95
N GLU A 166 21.50 -4.23 18.82
CA GLU A 166 21.32 -5.63 18.40
C GLU A 166 19.93 -5.87 17.78
N LYS A 167 18.93 -5.12 18.24
CA LYS A 167 17.57 -5.18 17.69
C LYS A 167 17.51 -4.79 16.22
N ARG A 168 18.38 -3.86 15.78
CA ARG A 168 18.50 -3.51 14.35
C ARG A 168 18.86 -4.73 13.52
N LYS A 169 19.89 -5.49 13.94
CA LYS A 169 20.34 -6.69 13.21
C LYS A 169 19.25 -7.77 13.19
N GLU A 170 18.59 -7.98 14.32
CA GLU A 170 17.48 -8.93 14.43
C GLU A 170 16.33 -8.53 13.46
N ASN A 171 15.91 -7.27 13.49
CA ASN A 171 14.85 -6.76 12.62
C ASN A 171 15.20 -6.89 11.13
N LEU A 172 16.43 -6.56 10.74
CA LEU A 172 16.89 -6.71 9.36
C LEU A 172 16.89 -8.19 8.94
N ARG A 173 17.41 -9.06 9.80
CA ARG A 173 17.40 -10.51 9.56
C ARG A 173 15.99 -11.02 9.29
N GLY A 174 15.03 -10.67 10.14
CA GLY A 174 13.63 -11.07 9.97
C GLY A 174 12.96 -10.43 8.75
N TYR A 175 13.24 -9.17 8.47
CA TYR A 175 12.71 -8.47 7.29
C TYR A 175 13.16 -9.14 5.97
N PHE A 176 14.45 -9.41 5.83
CA PHE A 176 14.99 -10.10 4.64
C PHE A 176 14.52 -11.56 4.56
N ALA A 177 14.40 -12.24 5.70
CA ALA A 177 13.83 -13.59 5.76
C ALA A 177 12.37 -13.62 5.29
N ALA A 178 11.57 -12.62 5.70
CA ALA A 178 10.19 -12.46 5.24
C ALA A 178 10.09 -12.26 3.73
N ILE A 179 10.97 -11.42 3.16
CA ILE A 179 11.02 -11.16 1.71
C ILE A 179 11.38 -12.45 0.96
N SER A 180 12.42 -13.17 1.38
CA SER A 180 12.83 -14.40 0.71
C SER A 180 11.77 -15.51 0.81
N ALA A 181 11.09 -15.59 1.96
CA ALA A 181 9.99 -16.53 2.12
C ALA A 181 8.81 -16.17 1.23
N MET A 182 8.51 -14.88 1.04
CA MET A 182 7.45 -14.41 0.13
C MET A 182 7.81 -14.65 -1.32
N ASP A 183 9.04 -14.36 -1.73
CA ASP A 183 9.53 -14.58 -3.09
C ASP A 183 9.41 -16.05 -3.50
N GLU A 184 9.77 -16.97 -2.61
CA GLU A 184 9.56 -18.40 -2.83
C GLU A 184 8.07 -18.74 -3.08
N GLN A 185 7.15 -18.11 -2.36
CA GLN A 185 5.72 -18.36 -2.54
C GLN A 185 5.19 -17.73 -3.83
N ILE A 186 5.69 -16.57 -4.22
CA ILE A 186 5.40 -15.96 -5.53
C ILE A 186 5.84 -16.89 -6.65
N GLY A 187 7.03 -17.50 -6.54
CA GLY A 187 7.49 -18.51 -7.50
C GLY A 187 6.49 -19.66 -7.67
N ARG A 188 5.98 -20.22 -6.58
CA ARG A 188 4.96 -21.29 -6.62
C ARG A 188 3.66 -20.88 -7.33
N ILE A 189 3.22 -19.64 -7.12
CA ILE A 189 2.03 -19.09 -7.81
C ILE A 189 2.29 -18.96 -9.32
N LEU A 190 3.46 -18.46 -9.71
CA LEU A 190 3.84 -18.32 -11.12
C LEU A 190 3.98 -19.70 -11.79
N ASP A 191 4.61 -20.68 -11.13
CA ASP A 191 4.70 -22.06 -11.60
C ASP A 191 3.31 -22.68 -11.83
N THR A 192 2.35 -22.34 -10.95
CA THR A 192 0.95 -22.80 -11.09
C THR A 192 0.27 -22.16 -12.31
N LEU A 193 0.47 -20.86 -12.54
CA LEU A 193 -0.03 -20.19 -13.76
C LEU A 193 0.51 -20.85 -15.03
N GLU A 194 1.81 -21.18 -15.04
CA GLU A 194 2.46 -21.88 -16.15
C GLU A 194 1.87 -23.27 -16.36
N ALA A 195 1.84 -24.09 -15.29
CA ALA A 195 1.35 -25.45 -15.33
C ALA A 195 -0.12 -25.55 -15.77
N ASN A 196 -0.94 -24.55 -15.43
CA ASN A 196 -2.34 -24.47 -15.80
C ASN A 196 -2.56 -23.87 -17.21
N GLY A 197 -1.51 -23.50 -17.93
CA GLY A 197 -1.61 -22.86 -19.24
C GLY A 197 -2.23 -21.46 -19.23
N LEU A 198 -2.26 -20.80 -18.07
CA LEU A 198 -2.87 -19.46 -17.88
C LEU A 198 -1.88 -18.33 -18.10
N ARG A 199 -0.58 -18.59 -18.04
CA ARG A 199 0.50 -17.58 -18.00
C ARG A 199 0.47 -16.62 -19.18
N GLU A 200 0.26 -17.14 -20.40
CA GLU A 200 0.31 -16.36 -21.65
C GLU A 200 -0.82 -15.32 -21.77
N ASN A 201 -1.93 -15.53 -21.04
CA ASN A 201 -3.09 -14.63 -21.03
C ASN A 201 -3.38 -14.02 -19.66
N THR A 202 -2.38 -14.00 -18.77
CA THR A 202 -2.51 -13.42 -17.44
C THR A 202 -1.51 -12.29 -17.25
N LEU A 203 -2.04 -11.07 -17.04
CA LEU A 203 -1.23 -9.94 -16.58
C LEU A 203 -0.86 -10.18 -15.12
N VAL A 204 0.42 -10.31 -14.84
CA VAL A 204 0.97 -10.36 -13.50
C VAL A 204 1.45 -8.99 -13.09
N VAL A 205 1.02 -8.52 -11.94
CA VAL A 205 1.44 -7.24 -11.35
C VAL A 205 2.00 -7.51 -9.96
N TYR A 206 3.19 -7.01 -9.67
CA TYR A 206 3.80 -7.01 -8.35
C TYR A 206 4.02 -5.56 -7.90
N THR A 207 3.49 -5.24 -6.72
CA THR A 207 3.63 -3.92 -6.10
C THR A 207 3.44 -4.01 -4.58
N ALA A 208 3.46 -2.87 -3.90
CA ALA A 208 3.18 -2.77 -2.46
C ALA A 208 2.21 -1.61 -2.17
N ASP A 209 1.62 -1.61 -0.98
CA ASP A 209 0.73 -0.56 -0.48
C ASP A 209 1.50 0.71 -0.10
N ASN A 210 2.71 0.56 0.41
CA ASN A 210 3.63 1.65 0.76
C ASN A 210 5.08 1.13 0.79
N GLY A 211 6.02 2.06 0.89
CA GLY A 211 7.41 1.77 1.13
C GLY A 211 7.72 1.47 2.60
N MET A 212 9.00 1.28 2.91
CA MET A 212 9.49 1.01 4.26
C MET A 212 10.90 1.56 4.44
N SER A 213 11.11 2.37 5.46
CA SER A 213 12.44 2.77 5.90
C SER A 213 12.95 1.78 6.96
N MET A 214 14.10 1.19 6.70
CA MET A 214 14.76 0.23 7.60
C MET A 214 16.06 0.82 8.16
N GLY A 215 16.06 2.13 8.48
CA GLY A 215 17.20 2.90 8.94
C GLY A 215 17.52 4.12 8.06
N HIS A 216 16.94 4.23 6.87
CA HIS A 216 17.05 5.43 6.03
C HIS A 216 16.47 6.63 6.78
N HIS A 217 17.17 7.74 6.78
CA HIS A 217 16.85 8.94 7.57
C HIS A 217 16.78 8.69 9.09
N GLY A 218 17.34 7.60 9.58
CA GLY A 218 17.16 7.16 10.97
C GLY A 218 15.74 6.75 11.31
N VAL A 219 14.91 6.42 10.30
CA VAL A 219 13.51 6.02 10.48
C VAL A 219 13.37 4.52 10.38
N TRP A 220 12.63 3.92 11.32
CA TRP A 220 12.16 2.54 11.29
C TRP A 220 10.66 2.53 11.16
N GLY A 221 10.18 2.45 9.93
CA GLY A 221 8.77 2.54 9.64
C GLY A 221 8.50 3.12 8.27
N LYS A 222 7.30 3.54 8.07
CA LYS A 222 6.81 4.24 6.89
C LYS A 222 6.45 5.69 7.25
N GLY A 223 5.50 6.33 6.58
CA GLY A 223 5.12 7.71 6.86
C GLY A 223 4.87 8.01 8.35
N ASN A 224 4.21 7.10 9.05
CA ASN A 224 3.93 7.20 10.49
C ASN A 224 5.11 6.79 11.41
N GLY A 225 6.25 6.46 10.86
CA GLY A 225 7.48 6.21 11.62
C GLY A 225 8.05 7.47 12.27
N THR A 226 7.59 8.65 11.87
CA THR A 226 7.89 9.94 12.49
C THR A 226 6.61 10.70 12.85
N PHE A 227 6.74 11.67 13.76
CA PHE A 227 5.67 12.64 13.98
C PHE A 227 6.26 14.05 14.08
N PRO A 228 5.91 14.98 13.15
CA PRO A 228 4.95 14.87 12.04
C PRO A 228 5.30 13.79 11.01
N PHE A 229 4.27 13.26 10.33
CA PHE A 229 4.44 12.18 9.36
C PHE A 229 5.36 12.60 8.21
N ASN A 230 6.22 11.67 7.77
CA ASN A 230 7.13 11.88 6.66
C ASN A 230 6.54 11.38 5.33
N MET A 231 7.08 11.91 4.23
CA MET A 231 6.79 11.50 2.86
C MET A 231 8.08 11.21 2.07
N TYR A 232 9.10 10.67 2.76
CA TYR A 232 10.35 10.27 2.10
C TYR A 232 10.10 9.25 0.99
N GLU A 233 10.95 9.25 -0.03
CA GLU A 233 10.86 8.26 -1.12
C GLU A 233 10.81 6.82 -0.57
N THR A 234 11.57 6.53 0.47
CA THR A 234 11.55 5.21 1.13
C THR A 234 10.21 4.86 1.78
N SER A 235 9.37 5.84 2.09
CA SER A 235 8.03 5.64 2.65
C SER A 235 6.93 5.57 1.58
N VAL A 236 7.08 6.30 0.47
CA VAL A 236 6.01 6.45 -0.53
C VAL A 236 6.27 5.74 -1.86
N LYS A 237 7.54 5.51 -2.22
CA LYS A 237 7.90 4.81 -3.45
C LYS A 237 7.85 3.31 -3.24
N VAL A 238 7.21 2.61 -4.17
CA VAL A 238 7.03 1.15 -4.13
C VAL A 238 7.63 0.49 -5.36
N PRO A 239 8.05 -0.78 -5.28
CA PRO A 239 8.35 -1.57 -6.47
C PRO A 239 7.09 -1.70 -7.33
N PHE A 240 7.26 -1.64 -8.65
CA PHE A 240 6.17 -1.84 -9.58
C PHE A 240 6.65 -2.63 -10.80
N LEU A 241 6.25 -3.89 -10.89
CA LEU A 241 6.64 -4.82 -11.94
C LEU A 241 5.40 -5.34 -12.63
N MET A 242 5.43 -5.40 -13.95
CA MET A 242 4.34 -5.95 -14.75
C MET A 242 4.86 -6.92 -15.81
N SER A 243 4.14 -8.00 -16.03
CA SER A 243 4.49 -8.99 -17.03
C SER A 243 3.25 -9.59 -17.68
N LEU A 244 3.19 -9.49 -19.01
CA LEU A 244 2.21 -10.17 -19.85
C LEU A 244 2.95 -10.63 -21.12
N PRO A 245 3.23 -11.94 -21.30
CA PRO A 245 3.95 -12.44 -22.45
C PRO A 245 3.33 -12.00 -23.77
N GLY A 246 4.17 -11.66 -24.74
CA GLY A 246 3.71 -11.21 -26.05
C GLY A 246 3.09 -9.81 -26.13
N VAL A 247 2.84 -9.15 -24.99
CA VAL A 247 2.27 -7.80 -24.92
C VAL A 247 3.23 -6.80 -24.32
N ILE A 248 3.80 -7.13 -23.15
CA ILE A 248 4.76 -6.26 -22.45
C ILE A 248 6.18 -6.70 -22.84
N PRO A 249 7.01 -5.77 -23.37
CA PRO A 249 8.41 -6.08 -23.70
C PRO A 249 9.19 -6.55 -22.46
N GLN A 250 9.97 -7.64 -22.63
CA GLN A 250 10.83 -8.17 -21.58
C GLN A 250 12.00 -7.24 -21.24
N GLY A 251 12.35 -7.14 -19.97
CA GLY A 251 13.54 -6.42 -19.48
C GLY A 251 13.48 -4.92 -19.68
N LYS A 252 12.32 -4.37 -20.02
CA LYS A 252 12.13 -2.93 -20.17
C LYS A 252 12.04 -2.26 -18.80
N GLN A 253 12.77 -1.16 -18.64
CA GLN A 253 12.64 -0.24 -17.51
C GLN A 253 12.03 1.05 -18.01
N GLU A 254 11.08 1.59 -17.25
CA GLU A 254 10.42 2.87 -17.50
C GLU A 254 10.70 3.84 -16.36
N GLU A 255 11.05 5.06 -16.73
CA GLU A 255 11.33 6.13 -15.77
C GLU A 255 10.12 7.05 -15.54
N ALA A 256 9.00 6.74 -16.19
CA ALA A 256 7.77 7.50 -16.04
C ALA A 256 7.28 7.47 -14.59
N ILE A 257 6.92 8.64 -14.06
CA ILE A 257 6.34 8.74 -12.72
C ILE A 257 4.89 8.28 -12.79
N LEU A 258 4.57 7.24 -12.05
CA LEU A 258 3.24 6.64 -11.96
C LEU A 258 2.75 6.69 -10.51
N SER A 259 1.45 6.72 -10.33
CA SER A 259 0.81 6.59 -9.03
C SER A 259 -0.14 5.40 -8.97
N ALA A 260 -0.43 4.91 -7.77
CA ALA A 260 -1.39 3.83 -7.56
C ALA A 260 -2.78 4.16 -8.15
N TYR A 261 -3.19 5.42 -8.17
CA TYR A 261 -4.47 5.82 -8.78
C TYR A 261 -4.49 5.70 -10.32
N ASP A 262 -3.33 5.51 -10.98
CA ASP A 262 -3.23 5.24 -12.42
C ASP A 262 -3.59 3.78 -12.78
N ILE A 263 -3.59 2.89 -11.80
CA ILE A 263 -3.86 1.45 -12.01
C ILE A 263 -5.29 1.24 -12.49
N PHE A 264 -6.27 1.89 -11.87
CA PHE A 264 -7.69 1.71 -12.22
C PHE A 264 -7.94 1.96 -13.71
N PRO A 265 -7.68 3.18 -14.27
CA PRO A 265 -7.91 3.43 -15.69
C PRO A 265 -7.03 2.58 -16.61
N THR A 266 -5.85 2.15 -16.17
CA THR A 266 -4.96 1.28 -16.95
C THR A 266 -5.52 -0.13 -17.06
N LEU A 267 -6.00 -0.72 -15.98
CA LEU A 267 -6.62 -2.04 -16.01
C LEU A 267 -7.87 -2.05 -16.90
N LEU A 268 -8.75 -1.05 -16.76
CA LEU A 268 -9.94 -0.98 -17.63
C LEU A 268 -9.58 -0.86 -19.10
N GLU A 269 -8.55 -0.07 -19.44
CA GLU A 269 -8.08 0.04 -20.83
C GLU A 269 -7.52 -1.27 -21.35
N LEU A 270 -6.69 -1.97 -20.58
CA LEU A 270 -6.14 -3.27 -20.95
C LEU A 270 -7.22 -4.32 -21.14
N CYS A 271 -8.23 -4.32 -20.28
CA CYS A 271 -9.40 -5.20 -20.38
C CYS A 271 -10.43 -4.74 -21.42
N LYS A 272 -10.23 -3.60 -22.09
CA LYS A 272 -11.15 -3.00 -23.07
C LYS A 272 -12.55 -2.71 -22.48
N LEU A 273 -12.60 -2.31 -21.22
CA LEU A 273 -13.81 -1.94 -20.51
C LEU A 273 -14.07 -0.44 -20.54
N ASP A 274 -15.32 -0.05 -20.27
CA ASP A 274 -15.72 1.37 -20.18
C ASP A 274 -14.99 2.04 -19.00
N ARG A 275 -14.50 3.25 -19.21
CA ARG A 275 -13.72 4.02 -18.23
C ARG A 275 -14.49 5.18 -17.59
N LYS A 276 -15.81 5.24 -17.75
CA LYS A 276 -16.63 6.34 -17.20
C LYS A 276 -16.43 6.53 -15.69
N GLU A 277 -16.28 5.44 -14.97
CA GLU A 277 -16.06 5.48 -13.52
C GLU A 277 -14.74 6.17 -13.13
N CYS A 278 -13.75 6.20 -14.04
CA CYS A 278 -12.46 6.83 -13.82
C CYS A 278 -12.40 8.30 -14.23
N GLU A 279 -13.37 8.83 -14.99
CA GLU A 279 -13.26 10.17 -15.60
C GLU A 279 -13.13 11.30 -14.59
N LYS A 280 -13.67 11.10 -13.39
CA LYS A 280 -13.61 12.08 -12.29
C LYS A 280 -12.48 11.82 -11.28
N LEU A 281 -11.71 10.75 -11.50
CA LEU A 281 -10.61 10.37 -10.64
C LEU A 281 -9.28 10.93 -11.18
N PRO A 282 -8.26 11.10 -10.32
CA PRO A 282 -6.98 11.68 -10.74
C PRO A 282 -6.17 10.79 -11.67
N GLY A 283 -6.45 9.48 -11.71
CA GLY A 283 -5.67 8.49 -12.44
C GLY A 283 -5.72 8.64 -13.96
N ARG A 284 -4.61 8.29 -14.61
CA ARG A 284 -4.47 8.26 -16.06
C ARG A 284 -3.89 6.92 -16.49
N SER A 285 -4.44 6.36 -17.56
CA SER A 285 -3.91 5.11 -18.10
C SER A 285 -2.47 5.27 -18.60
N PHE A 286 -1.63 4.33 -18.23
CA PHE A 286 -0.29 4.15 -18.78
C PHE A 286 -0.18 2.89 -19.67
N ALA A 287 -1.30 2.35 -20.15
CA ALA A 287 -1.31 1.16 -21.00
C ALA A 287 -0.44 1.29 -22.27
N TYR A 288 -0.26 2.51 -22.78
CA TYR A 288 0.64 2.81 -23.89
C TYR A 288 2.11 2.44 -23.58
N LEU A 289 2.58 2.68 -22.34
CA LEU A 289 3.93 2.27 -21.91
C LEU A 289 4.09 0.75 -21.96
N LEU A 290 3.06 0.02 -21.52
CA LEU A 290 3.07 -1.45 -21.50
C LEU A 290 3.11 -2.05 -22.90
N ARG A 291 2.54 -1.37 -23.90
CA ARG A 291 2.60 -1.76 -25.30
C ARG A 291 3.86 -1.28 -26.03
N GLY A 292 4.74 -0.53 -25.35
CA GLY A 292 5.92 0.07 -25.98
C GLY A 292 5.59 1.20 -26.96
N GLU A 293 4.41 1.78 -26.85
CA GLU A 293 3.96 2.90 -27.70
C GLU A 293 4.52 4.22 -27.15
N LYS A 294 4.62 5.21 -28.05
CA LYS A 294 4.95 6.57 -27.64
C LYS A 294 3.72 7.26 -27.06
N GLU A 295 3.96 8.07 -26.04
CA GLU A 295 2.91 8.91 -25.47
C GLU A 295 2.31 9.84 -26.53
N GLN A 296 0.98 9.82 -26.68
CA GLN A 296 0.27 10.65 -27.65
C GLN A 296 -0.03 12.06 -27.12
N LYS A 297 -0.07 12.23 -25.80
CA LYS A 297 -0.26 13.53 -25.12
C LYS A 297 0.73 13.60 -23.97
N LYS A 298 1.44 14.72 -23.86
CA LYS A 298 2.36 14.97 -22.73
C LYS A 298 1.60 14.77 -21.41
N ARG A 299 2.04 13.82 -20.61
CA ARG A 299 1.53 13.56 -19.28
C ARG A 299 1.95 14.72 -18.36
N ASP A 300 1.07 15.15 -17.46
CA ASP A 300 1.55 15.95 -16.34
C ASP A 300 2.50 15.06 -15.54
N GLU A 301 3.71 15.51 -15.39
CA GLU A 301 4.81 14.75 -14.78
C GLU A 301 4.72 14.77 -13.25
N GLU A 302 3.56 15.19 -12.70
CA GLU A 302 3.38 15.35 -11.27
C GLU A 302 2.44 14.29 -10.72
N ILE A 303 2.79 13.80 -9.54
CA ILE A 303 1.94 12.94 -8.72
C ILE A 303 1.74 13.55 -7.35
N VAL A 304 0.61 13.21 -6.73
CA VAL A 304 0.24 13.64 -5.38
C VAL A 304 0.08 12.41 -4.50
N VAL A 305 0.66 12.47 -3.31
CA VAL A 305 0.47 11.50 -2.23
C VAL A 305 0.06 12.25 -0.98
N PHE A 306 -0.84 11.68 -0.20
CA PHE A 306 -1.31 12.32 1.01
C PHE A 306 -1.65 11.31 2.08
N ASP A 307 -1.64 11.77 3.32
CA ASP A 307 -2.05 11.02 4.50
C ASP A 307 -3.03 11.86 5.30
N GLU A 308 -4.19 11.30 5.59
CA GLU A 308 -5.27 12.02 6.26
C GLU A 308 -5.18 11.96 7.79
N TYR A 309 -4.36 11.07 8.34
CA TYR A 309 -4.15 10.98 9.80
C TYR A 309 -3.20 12.03 10.33
N GLY A 310 -2.33 12.51 9.48
CA GLY A 310 -1.33 13.48 9.82
C GLY A 310 -1.37 14.69 8.92
N PRO A 311 -2.54 15.25 8.55
CA PRO A 311 -2.82 16.18 7.45
C PRO A 311 -1.57 16.63 6.69
N VAL A 312 -0.99 15.68 5.96
CA VAL A 312 0.20 15.89 5.16
C VAL A 312 -0.11 15.59 3.69
N ARG A 313 0.28 16.50 2.83
CA ARG A 313 0.11 16.39 1.38
C ARG A 313 1.44 16.63 0.69
N MET A 314 1.75 15.80 -0.28
CA MET A 314 2.98 15.88 -1.04
C MET A 314 2.66 15.92 -2.54
N ILE A 315 3.40 16.75 -3.27
CA ILE A 315 3.45 16.75 -4.72
C ILE A 315 4.90 16.58 -5.17
N ARG A 316 5.12 15.73 -6.16
CA ARG A 316 6.44 15.60 -6.77
C ARG A 316 6.38 15.48 -8.29
N ASN A 317 7.45 15.89 -8.94
CA ASN A 317 7.77 15.59 -10.33
C ASN A 317 9.13 14.89 -10.42
N GLN A 318 9.75 14.85 -11.60
CA GLN A 318 11.07 14.22 -11.80
C GLN A 318 12.15 14.84 -10.91
N ASP A 319 12.14 16.17 -10.77
CA ASP A 319 13.24 16.94 -10.19
C ASP A 319 12.95 17.43 -8.77
N TRP A 320 11.69 17.66 -8.43
CA TRP A 320 11.31 18.33 -7.19
C TRP A 320 10.25 17.57 -6.42
N LYS A 321 10.34 17.63 -5.10
CA LYS A 321 9.32 17.19 -4.15
C LYS A 321 9.00 18.30 -3.15
N TYR A 322 7.70 18.57 -2.97
CA TYR A 322 7.21 19.50 -1.96
C TYR A 322 6.25 18.81 -1.01
N ILE A 323 6.46 18.98 0.29
CA ILE A 323 5.63 18.39 1.35
C ILE A 323 5.01 19.53 2.16
N HIS A 324 3.68 19.52 2.21
CA HIS A 324 2.90 20.49 2.98
C HIS A 324 2.20 19.82 4.14
N ARG A 325 2.48 20.30 5.36
CA ARG A 325 1.80 19.84 6.58
C ARG A 325 0.86 20.92 7.10
N TYR A 326 -0.36 20.55 7.36
CA TYR A 326 -1.39 21.44 7.87
C TYR A 326 -1.43 21.43 9.40
N PRO A 327 -1.76 22.56 10.04
CA PRO A 327 -1.95 23.88 9.43
C PRO A 327 -0.67 24.70 9.25
N TYR A 328 0.44 24.41 9.94
CA TYR A 328 1.56 25.31 10.09
C TYR A 328 2.93 24.77 9.66
N GLY A 329 3.00 23.55 9.18
CA GLY A 329 4.26 22.87 8.84
C GLY A 329 4.76 21.93 9.96
N PRO A 330 6.04 21.56 9.99
CA PRO A 330 7.09 22.04 9.07
C PRO A 330 6.87 21.60 7.62
N HIS A 331 7.13 22.48 6.66
CA HIS A 331 7.10 22.15 5.24
C HIS A 331 8.48 21.72 4.76
N GLU A 332 8.51 20.97 3.66
CA GLU A 332 9.76 20.47 3.09
C GLU A 332 9.78 20.67 1.57
N LEU A 333 10.98 20.91 1.04
CA LEU A 333 11.25 20.98 -0.40
C LEU A 333 12.59 20.29 -0.68
N TYR A 334 12.59 19.37 -1.65
CA TYR A 334 13.77 18.61 -2.04
C TYR A 334 14.05 18.73 -3.53
N ASP A 335 15.32 18.90 -3.91
CA ASP A 335 15.84 18.82 -5.28
C ASP A 335 16.25 17.37 -5.55
N LEU A 336 15.32 16.54 -6.02
CA LEU A 336 15.55 15.11 -6.22
C LEU A 336 16.57 14.79 -7.30
N ALA A 337 16.84 15.75 -8.20
CA ALA A 337 17.86 15.59 -9.23
C ALA A 337 19.28 15.68 -8.65
N LYS A 338 19.48 16.48 -7.58
CA LYS A 338 20.78 16.65 -6.92
C LYS A 338 20.88 15.89 -5.60
N ASP A 339 19.78 15.76 -4.91
CA ASP A 339 19.63 15.10 -3.60
C ASP A 339 18.53 14.04 -3.65
N PRO A 340 18.75 12.93 -4.37
CA PRO A 340 17.76 11.84 -4.47
C PRO A 340 17.50 11.13 -3.14
N GLU A 341 18.36 11.35 -2.15
CA GLU A 341 18.24 10.80 -0.80
C GLU A 341 17.54 11.75 0.17
N GLU A 342 17.08 12.93 -0.29
CA GLU A 342 16.30 13.87 0.53
C GLU A 342 16.98 14.28 1.86
N LYS A 343 18.27 14.53 1.81
CA LYS A 343 19.08 14.89 2.99
C LYS A 343 19.00 16.37 3.35
N GLU A 344 18.74 17.24 2.38
CA GLU A 344 18.73 18.69 2.57
C GLU A 344 17.35 19.28 2.27
N ASN A 345 16.65 19.72 3.33
CA ASN A 345 15.41 20.48 3.17
C ASN A 345 15.70 21.92 2.73
N LEU A 346 15.30 22.25 1.52
CA LEU A 346 15.50 23.57 0.89
C LEU A 346 14.36 24.56 1.17
N TYR A 347 13.29 24.12 1.86
CA TYR A 347 12.15 24.99 2.16
C TYR A 347 12.56 26.17 3.05
N GLY A 348 12.10 27.38 2.71
CA GLY A 348 12.43 28.61 3.42
C GLY A 348 13.73 29.29 2.97
N GLN A 349 14.49 28.68 2.06
CA GLN A 349 15.65 29.35 1.45
C GLN A 349 15.18 30.24 0.28
N GLU A 350 15.58 31.50 0.27
CA GLU A 350 15.16 32.53 -0.71
C GLU A 350 15.34 32.07 -2.18
N ALA A 351 16.45 31.37 -2.46
CA ALA A 351 16.76 30.86 -3.79
C ALA A 351 15.72 29.89 -4.36
N TYR A 352 14.97 29.19 -3.51
CA TYR A 352 14.02 28.15 -3.88
C TYR A 352 12.55 28.54 -3.61
N GLU A 353 12.28 29.74 -3.10
CA GLU A 353 10.94 30.21 -2.74
C GLU A 353 9.95 30.11 -3.90
N LYS A 354 10.37 30.50 -5.11
CA LYS A 354 9.51 30.43 -6.29
C LYS A 354 9.09 28.99 -6.64
N ILE A 355 9.99 28.02 -6.45
CA ILE A 355 9.70 26.60 -6.69
C ILE A 355 8.69 26.11 -5.65
N ALA A 356 8.92 26.40 -4.38
CA ALA A 356 8.00 26.00 -3.30
C ALA A 356 6.59 26.58 -3.50
N VAL A 357 6.50 27.87 -3.87
CA VAL A 357 5.22 28.52 -4.15
C VAL A 357 4.49 27.87 -5.33
N GLU A 358 5.19 27.58 -6.43
CA GLU A 358 4.61 26.95 -7.61
C GLU A 358 4.15 25.53 -7.31
N MET A 359 4.94 24.73 -6.63
CA MET A 359 4.56 23.36 -6.24
C MET A 359 3.37 23.37 -5.28
N ARG A 360 3.33 24.29 -4.33
CA ARG A 360 2.18 24.47 -3.45
C ARG A 360 0.92 24.85 -4.22
N ARG A 361 1.03 25.77 -5.19
CA ARG A 361 -0.11 26.16 -6.04
C ARG A 361 -0.67 24.96 -6.79
N LYS A 362 0.17 24.17 -7.44
CA LYS A 362 -0.23 22.94 -8.15
C LYS A 362 -0.85 21.89 -7.22
N LEU A 363 -0.31 21.72 -6.04
CA LEU A 363 -0.87 20.83 -5.02
C LEU A 363 -2.30 21.26 -4.64
N ASN A 364 -2.51 22.54 -4.38
CA ASN A 364 -3.84 23.07 -4.06
C ASN A 364 -4.82 22.88 -5.24
N GLU A 365 -4.42 23.19 -6.47
CA GLU A 365 -5.24 22.98 -7.67
C GLU A 365 -5.65 21.51 -7.85
N TRP A 366 -4.76 20.58 -7.52
CA TRP A 366 -5.09 19.16 -7.55
C TRP A 366 -6.18 18.81 -6.53
N PHE A 367 -6.06 19.29 -5.30
CA PHE A 367 -7.07 19.06 -4.26
C PHE A 367 -8.38 19.78 -4.55
N ASP A 368 -8.35 21.04 -5.02
CA ASP A 368 -9.54 21.79 -5.43
C ASP A 368 -10.37 21.03 -6.50
N LYS A 369 -9.67 20.23 -7.32
CA LYS A 369 -10.30 19.42 -8.36
C LYS A 369 -10.87 18.09 -7.87
N TYR A 370 -10.19 17.43 -6.95
CA TYR A 370 -10.44 16.02 -6.64
C TYR A 370 -10.93 15.75 -5.22
N VAL A 371 -10.76 16.67 -4.28
CA VAL A 371 -11.20 16.47 -2.91
C VAL A 371 -12.73 16.47 -2.79
N ASP A 372 -13.25 15.59 -1.96
CA ASP A 372 -14.62 15.72 -1.45
C ASP A 372 -14.56 16.55 -0.16
N GLU A 373 -15.06 17.77 -0.20
CA GLU A 373 -15.03 18.70 0.94
C GLU A 373 -15.65 18.14 2.23
N ARG A 374 -16.53 17.14 2.08
CA ARG A 374 -17.17 16.48 3.22
C ARG A 374 -16.24 15.55 3.98
N THR A 375 -15.18 15.07 3.31
CA THR A 375 -14.21 14.11 3.84
C THR A 375 -12.78 14.62 3.71
N ASP A 376 -12.61 15.94 3.59
CA ASP A 376 -11.29 16.56 3.42
C ASP A 376 -10.42 16.36 4.68
N GLY A 377 -9.36 15.58 4.55
CA GLY A 377 -8.47 15.19 5.64
C GLY A 377 -7.72 16.35 6.31
N ILE A 378 -7.62 17.53 5.68
CA ILE A 378 -7.05 18.71 6.36
C ILE A 378 -7.90 19.23 7.52
N LYS A 379 -9.15 18.82 7.57
CA LYS A 379 -10.10 19.19 8.64
C LYS A 379 -10.08 18.18 9.79
N GLU A 380 -9.37 17.07 9.63
CA GLU A 380 -9.27 16.02 10.64
C GLU A 380 -8.23 16.34 11.72
N GLY A 381 -8.49 15.86 12.94
CA GLY A 381 -7.50 15.92 14.00
C GLY A 381 -6.32 14.99 13.73
N VAL A 382 -5.13 15.45 14.01
CA VAL A 382 -3.93 14.60 13.97
C VAL A 382 -3.93 13.70 15.18
N THR A 383 -4.41 12.48 15.03
CA THR A 383 -4.47 11.51 16.11
C THR A 383 -3.31 10.55 16.13
N GLY A 384 -2.69 10.30 14.97
CA GLY A 384 -1.68 9.26 14.78
C GLY A 384 -2.19 7.84 15.02
N LEU A 385 -3.50 7.66 15.20
CA LEU A 385 -4.09 6.38 15.60
C LEU A 385 -4.63 5.55 14.43
N GLY A 386 -4.44 6.02 13.21
CA GLY A 386 -4.84 5.29 12.01
C GLY A 386 -6.36 5.26 11.77
N GLN A 387 -6.80 4.33 10.97
CA GLN A 387 -8.16 4.20 10.43
C GLN A 387 -9.16 3.69 11.47
N MET A 388 -9.41 4.46 12.49
CA MET A 388 -10.30 4.04 13.58
C MET A 388 -11.70 4.62 13.47
N CYS A 389 -11.87 5.68 12.67
CA CYS A 389 -13.12 6.40 12.51
C CYS A 389 -13.34 6.79 11.06
N ARG A 390 -14.58 7.03 10.67
CA ARG A 390 -14.87 7.66 9.38
C ARG A 390 -14.42 9.11 9.42
N SER A 391 -13.99 9.63 8.27
CA SER A 391 -13.51 11.00 8.13
C SER A 391 -14.63 11.98 7.85
N GLY A 392 -14.36 13.27 8.10
CA GLY A 392 -15.22 14.39 7.74
C GLY A 392 -16.57 14.37 8.43
N ILE A 393 -17.61 14.68 7.70
CA ILE A 393 -19.01 14.76 8.21
C ILE A 393 -19.53 13.40 8.73
N TYR A 394 -18.88 12.31 8.40
CA TYR A 394 -19.23 10.96 8.85
C TYR A 394 -18.59 10.60 10.18
N SER A 395 -17.71 11.46 10.72
CA SER A 395 -17.08 11.29 12.01
C SER A 395 -17.91 11.96 13.11
N GLU A 396 -18.50 11.16 14.00
CA GLU A 396 -19.27 11.69 15.13
C GLU A 396 -18.40 12.07 16.35
N LYS A 397 -17.15 11.64 16.38
CA LYS A 397 -16.30 11.69 17.58
C LYS A 397 -14.91 12.29 17.36
N MET A 398 -14.55 12.66 16.14
CA MET A 398 -13.25 13.23 15.85
C MET A 398 -13.23 14.73 16.10
N ASN A 399 -12.23 15.20 16.83
CA ASN A 399 -11.89 16.61 16.85
C ASN A 399 -11.15 16.96 15.57
N THR A 400 -11.60 17.96 14.86
CA THR A 400 -10.86 18.53 13.72
C THR A 400 -9.83 19.53 14.23
N TYR A 401 -8.88 19.89 13.38
CA TYR A 401 -7.89 20.95 13.69
C TYR A 401 -8.53 22.29 14.05
N TYR A 402 -9.72 22.54 13.55
CA TYR A 402 -10.44 23.79 13.67
C TYR A 402 -11.53 23.76 14.74
N CYS A 403 -11.67 22.66 15.47
CA CYS A 403 -12.50 22.65 16.63
C CYS A 403 -11.89 23.58 17.69
N GLU A 404 -12.63 24.62 18.08
CA GLU A 404 -12.26 25.42 19.23
C GLU A 404 -12.20 24.52 20.47
N LYS A 405 -11.14 24.70 21.25
CA LYS A 405 -10.91 23.96 22.50
C LYS A 405 -11.89 24.39 23.56
#